data_211b2e87500cc608488ce67510d68a11
#
_entry.id   211b2e87500cc608488ce67510d68a11
#
_cell.length_a   1.000
_cell.length_b   1.000
_cell.length_c   1.000
_cell.angle_alpha   90.00
_cell.angle_beta   90.00
_cell.angle_gamma   90.00
#
_symmetry.space_group_name_H-M   'P 1'
#
loop_
_entity.id
_entity.type
_entity.pdbx_description
1 polymer ?
#
loop_
_entity_poly.entity_id
_entity_poly.type
_entity_poly.pdbx_seq_one_letter_code
_entity_poly.pdbx_strand_id
1 'polypeptide(L)'
;MVMLRDMAEEKLTETTRTLGTMQQTWQEAVNQHQQLQNYEQEYQQSLRRGMTGHGMSVADLVNHQSFILSLNQVVKQHAGHVNTCEKAVDRAKASWISDKQRLNAFETLIVRRETAQAQVESRAEQKMMDEFAQRAGQKRERL
;
A
#
# COMPACT_ATOMS: atom_id res chain seq x y z
N MET A 1 11.09 2.00 -24.06
CA MET A 1 10.34 1.00 -23.27
C MET A 1 11.03 0.63 -21.97
N VAL A 2 12.27 0.15 -22.03
CA VAL A 2 13.04 -0.22 -20.83
C VAL A 2 13.22 0.94 -19.86
N MET A 3 13.50 2.14 -20.36
CA MET A 3 13.61 3.34 -19.53
C MET A 3 12.29 3.66 -18.81
N LEU A 4 11.17 3.55 -19.51
CA LEU A 4 9.84 3.78 -18.91
C LEU A 4 9.49 2.73 -17.87
N ARG A 5 9.84 1.47 -18.11
CA ARG A 5 9.70 0.39 -17.12
C ARG A 5 10.52 0.68 -15.87
N ASP A 6 11.77 1.08 -16.04
CA ASP A 6 12.67 1.38 -14.92
C ASP A 6 12.15 2.55 -14.08
N MET A 7 11.62 3.59 -14.73
CA MET A 7 10.98 4.71 -14.04
C MET A 7 9.72 4.27 -13.29
N ALA A 8 8.91 3.39 -13.90
CA ALA A 8 7.71 2.84 -13.25
C ALA A 8 8.07 1.95 -12.06
N GLU A 9 9.16 1.19 -12.15
CA GLU A 9 9.68 0.37 -11.05
C GLU A 9 10.17 1.23 -9.88
N GLU A 10 10.90 2.30 -10.15
CA GLU A 10 11.32 3.27 -9.13
C GLU A 10 10.12 3.92 -8.45
N LYS A 11 9.11 4.31 -9.24
CA LYS A 11 7.88 4.90 -8.73
C LYS A 11 7.13 3.93 -7.83
N LEU A 12 7.03 2.67 -8.21
CA LEU A 12 6.40 1.62 -7.41
C LEU A 12 7.17 1.39 -6.10
N THR A 13 8.49 1.40 -6.13
CA THR A 13 9.32 1.29 -4.93
C THR A 13 9.04 2.43 -3.95
N GLU A 14 8.92 3.65 -4.47
CA GLU A 14 8.58 4.84 -3.68
C GLU A 14 7.18 4.72 -3.07
N THR A 15 6.18 4.35 -3.86
CA THR A 15 4.80 4.21 -3.35
C THR A 15 4.64 3.04 -2.40
N THR A 16 5.40 1.95 -2.57
CA THR A 16 5.45 0.84 -1.63
C THR A 16 5.97 1.29 -0.27
N ARG A 17 7.03 2.11 -0.27
CA ARG A 17 7.59 2.67 0.95
C ARG A 17 6.61 3.62 1.65
N THR A 18 5.96 4.47 0.88
CA THR A 18 4.94 5.40 1.39
C THR A 18 3.76 4.63 2.01
N LEU A 19 3.27 3.59 1.34
CA LEU A 19 2.20 2.75 1.85
C LEU A 19 2.59 2.10 3.18
N GLY A 20 3.81 1.56 3.27
CA GLY A 20 4.33 0.96 4.50
C GLY A 20 4.38 1.96 5.66
N THR A 21 4.85 3.19 5.40
CA THR A 21 4.89 4.27 6.38
C THR A 21 3.49 4.66 6.85
N MET A 22 2.53 4.79 5.93
CA MET A 22 1.14 5.15 6.26
C MET A 22 0.46 4.05 7.07
N GLN A 23 0.71 2.79 6.75
CA GLN A 23 0.19 1.64 7.51
C GLN A 23 0.74 1.62 8.93
N GLN A 24 2.03 1.88 9.10
CA GLN A 24 2.66 1.94 10.42
C GLN A 24 2.10 3.09 11.25
N THR A 25 1.97 4.27 10.67
CA THR A 25 1.40 5.45 11.35
C THR A 25 -0.05 5.19 11.79
N TRP A 26 -0.84 4.58 10.92
CA TRP A 26 -2.21 4.21 11.26
C TRP A 26 -2.26 3.18 12.39
N GLN A 27 -1.43 2.16 12.35
CA GLN A 27 -1.38 1.14 13.40
C GLN A 27 -0.99 1.73 14.76
N GLU A 28 -0.02 2.64 14.78
CA GLU A 28 0.37 3.37 15.99
C GLU A 28 -0.78 4.23 16.53
N ALA A 29 -1.50 4.92 15.64
CA ALA A 29 -2.66 5.71 16.02
C ALA A 29 -3.78 4.85 16.62
N VAL A 30 -4.05 3.68 16.03
CA VAL A 30 -5.02 2.71 16.56
C VAL A 30 -4.61 2.23 17.95
N ASN A 31 -3.35 1.89 18.14
CA ASN A 31 -2.82 1.43 19.43
C ASN A 31 -2.92 2.52 20.50
N GLN A 32 -2.55 3.75 20.17
CA GLN A 32 -2.68 4.90 21.08
C GLN A 32 -4.13 5.18 21.44
N HIS A 33 -5.03 5.08 20.47
CA HIS A 33 -6.47 5.25 20.71
C HIS A 33 -7.00 4.20 21.67
N GLN A 34 -6.59 2.95 21.51
CA GLN A 34 -6.96 1.86 22.40
C GLN A 34 -6.46 2.12 23.82
N GLN A 35 -5.23 2.61 23.98
CA GLN A 35 -4.68 2.99 25.28
C GLN A 35 -5.46 4.12 25.93
N LEU A 36 -5.86 5.13 25.17
CA LEU A 36 -6.68 6.24 25.67
C LEU A 36 -8.06 5.75 26.12
N GLN A 37 -8.69 4.87 25.38
CA GLN A 37 -9.98 4.28 25.77
C GLN A 37 -9.85 3.45 27.04
N ASN A 38 -8.80 2.66 27.17
CA ASN A 38 -8.54 1.87 28.36
C ASN A 38 -8.30 2.76 29.57
N TYR A 39 -7.54 3.84 29.40
CA TYR A 39 -7.29 4.83 30.46
C TYR A 39 -8.60 5.49 30.91
N GLU A 40 -9.45 5.88 29.98
CA GLU A 40 -10.77 6.46 30.28
C GLU A 40 -11.63 5.50 31.09
N GLN A 41 -11.69 4.23 30.71
CA GLN A 41 -12.45 3.22 31.42
C GLN A 41 -11.90 2.98 32.84
N GLU A 42 -10.59 2.87 32.97
CA GLU A 42 -9.93 2.68 34.26
C GLU A 42 -10.17 3.88 35.19
N TYR A 43 -10.11 5.08 34.67
CA TYR A 43 -10.36 6.30 35.40
C TYR A 43 -11.82 6.32 35.90
N GLN A 44 -12.79 6.03 35.07
CA GLN A 44 -14.21 5.99 35.43
C GLN A 44 -14.47 4.91 36.47
N GLN A 45 -13.88 3.73 36.36
CA GLN A 45 -14.00 2.66 37.36
C GLN A 45 -13.38 3.07 38.69
N SER A 46 -12.21 3.68 38.67
CA SER A 46 -11.52 4.17 39.85
C SER A 46 -12.36 5.25 40.58
N LEU A 47 -12.98 6.15 39.80
CA LEU A 47 -13.88 7.18 40.36
C LEU A 47 -15.09 6.52 41.01
N ARG A 48 -15.74 5.55 40.39
CA ARG A 48 -16.88 4.82 40.97
C ARG A 48 -16.51 4.12 42.27
N ARG A 49 -15.35 3.48 42.34
CA ARG A 49 -14.85 2.86 43.58
C ARG A 49 -14.64 3.85 44.70
N GLY A 50 -14.07 5.01 44.37
CA GLY A 50 -13.90 6.10 45.34
C GLY A 50 -15.22 6.61 45.84
N MET A 51 -16.21 6.81 45.01
CA MET A 51 -17.56 7.27 45.39
C MET A 51 -18.30 6.27 46.26
N THR A 52 -18.18 4.97 45.97
CA THR A 52 -18.90 3.92 46.74
C THR A 52 -18.18 3.50 48.00
N GLY A 53 -16.83 3.61 48.05
CA GLY A 53 -16.02 3.20 49.20
C GLY A 53 -15.93 4.21 50.30
N HIS A 54 -15.50 5.42 50.03
CA HIS A 54 -15.19 6.47 51.00
C HIS A 54 -16.03 7.73 50.85
N GLY A 55 -16.79 7.85 49.81
CA GLY A 55 -17.45 9.08 49.44
C GLY A 55 -16.45 10.13 48.93
N MET A 56 -16.96 11.19 48.34
CA MET A 56 -16.17 12.31 47.85
C MET A 56 -16.81 13.63 48.21
N SER A 57 -16.00 14.67 48.39
CA SER A 57 -16.52 16.03 48.50
C SER A 57 -17.13 16.46 47.15
N VAL A 58 -18.06 17.40 47.19
CA VAL A 58 -18.67 17.95 45.96
C VAL A 58 -17.61 18.60 45.06
N ALA A 59 -16.63 19.28 45.65
CA ALA A 59 -15.54 19.90 44.91
C ALA A 59 -14.69 18.87 44.17
N ASP A 60 -14.34 17.75 44.80
CA ASP A 60 -13.58 16.66 44.17
C ASP A 60 -14.38 16.01 43.05
N LEU A 61 -15.68 15.78 43.27
CA LEU A 61 -16.56 15.22 42.25
C LEU A 61 -16.64 16.10 41.00
N VAL A 62 -16.77 17.43 41.19
CA VAL A 62 -16.83 18.41 40.10
C VAL A 62 -15.50 18.38 39.32
N ASN A 63 -14.36 18.32 40.00
CA ASN A 63 -13.04 18.23 39.35
C ASN A 63 -12.90 16.97 38.55
N HIS A 64 -13.32 15.82 39.08
CA HIS A 64 -13.30 14.56 38.37
C HIS A 64 -14.21 14.56 37.15
N GLN A 65 -15.42 15.13 37.26
CA GLN A 65 -16.34 15.25 36.13
C GLN A 65 -15.76 16.13 35.01
N SER A 66 -15.14 17.27 35.37
CA SER A 66 -14.45 18.12 34.40
C SER A 66 -13.32 17.42 33.69
N PHE A 67 -12.53 16.62 34.42
CA PHE A 67 -11.47 15.83 33.86
C PHE A 67 -11.99 14.76 32.88
N ILE A 68 -13.07 14.07 33.26
CA ILE A 68 -13.70 13.06 32.38
C ILE A 68 -14.20 13.70 31.10
N LEU A 69 -14.81 14.86 31.13
CA LEU A 69 -15.25 15.59 29.95
C LEU A 69 -14.08 15.95 29.03
N SER A 70 -12.99 16.44 29.63
CA SER A 70 -11.77 16.77 28.88
C SER A 70 -11.15 15.52 28.25
N LEU A 71 -11.09 14.45 29.00
CA LEU A 71 -10.56 13.15 28.51
C LEU A 71 -11.42 12.60 27.40
N ASN A 72 -12.74 12.69 27.50
CA ASN A 72 -13.68 12.27 26.45
C ASN A 72 -13.44 13.07 25.15
N GLN A 73 -13.19 14.37 25.23
CA GLN A 73 -12.86 15.20 24.07
C GLN A 73 -11.54 14.76 23.43
N VAL A 74 -10.52 14.45 24.22
CA VAL A 74 -9.23 13.96 23.73
C VAL A 74 -9.42 12.62 23.01
N VAL A 75 -10.21 11.71 23.56
CA VAL A 75 -10.51 10.41 22.93
C VAL A 75 -11.22 10.62 21.59
N LYS A 76 -12.20 11.51 21.52
CA LYS A 76 -12.91 11.84 20.28
C LYS A 76 -12.00 12.47 19.23
N GLN A 77 -11.15 13.40 19.62
CA GLN A 77 -10.17 14.03 18.73
C GLN A 77 -9.20 13.00 18.18
N HIS A 78 -8.75 12.07 19.02
CA HIS A 78 -7.84 11.01 18.61
C HIS A 78 -8.53 10.01 17.67
N ALA A 79 -9.82 9.72 17.87
CA ALA A 79 -10.61 8.93 16.91
C ALA A 79 -10.63 9.56 15.52
N GLY A 80 -10.75 10.91 15.46
CA GLY A 80 -10.63 11.66 14.21
C GLY A 80 -9.24 11.51 13.57
N HIS A 81 -8.19 11.52 14.38
CA HIS A 81 -6.82 11.30 13.91
C HIS A 81 -6.64 9.88 13.33
N VAL A 82 -7.16 8.86 14.01
CA VAL A 82 -7.16 7.47 13.50
C VAL A 82 -7.84 7.40 12.12
N ASN A 83 -9.00 8.04 11.99
CA ASN A 83 -9.72 8.08 10.72
C ASN A 83 -8.92 8.78 9.62
N THR A 84 -8.24 9.88 9.93
CA THR A 84 -7.36 10.59 8.99
C THR A 84 -6.20 9.70 8.53
N CYS A 85 -5.58 8.95 9.46
CA CYS A 85 -4.51 8.00 9.13
C CYS A 85 -5.03 6.84 8.27
N GLU A 86 -6.22 6.34 8.53
CA GLU A 86 -6.86 5.30 7.72
C GLU A 86 -7.09 5.77 6.29
N LYS A 87 -7.60 6.98 6.12
CA LYS A 87 -7.80 7.57 4.78
C LYS A 87 -6.47 7.77 4.04
N ALA A 88 -5.41 8.10 4.75
CA ALA A 88 -4.08 8.21 4.17
C ALA A 88 -3.58 6.85 3.66
N VAL A 89 -3.84 5.77 4.40
CA VAL A 89 -3.56 4.39 3.96
C VAL A 89 -4.35 4.07 2.69
N ASP A 90 -5.62 4.38 2.64
CA ASP A 90 -6.48 4.10 1.48
C ASP A 90 -5.98 4.83 0.24
N ARG A 91 -5.57 6.09 0.36
CA ARG A 91 -4.99 6.85 -0.76
C ARG A 91 -3.65 6.25 -1.20
N ALA A 92 -2.80 5.84 -0.26
CA ALA A 92 -1.52 5.22 -0.56
C ALA A 92 -1.71 3.87 -1.27
N LYS A 93 -2.71 3.07 -0.88
CA LYS A 93 -3.08 1.83 -1.56
C LYS A 93 -3.53 2.08 -2.99
N ALA A 94 -4.37 3.09 -3.21
CA ALA A 94 -4.84 3.45 -4.54
C ALA A 94 -3.68 3.85 -5.46
N SER A 95 -2.74 4.64 -4.96
CA SER A 95 -1.53 5.02 -5.69
C SER A 95 -0.64 3.81 -5.99
N TRP A 96 -0.47 2.92 -5.02
CA TRP A 96 0.30 1.70 -5.19
C TRP A 96 -0.30 0.79 -6.26
N ILE A 97 -1.62 0.59 -6.25
CA ILE A 97 -2.32 -0.23 -7.25
C ILE A 97 -2.13 0.37 -8.65
N SER A 98 -2.29 1.69 -8.78
CA SER A 98 -2.10 2.40 -10.05
C SER A 98 -0.67 2.23 -10.58
N ASP A 99 0.33 2.40 -9.72
CA ASP A 99 1.73 2.27 -10.08
C ASP A 99 2.10 0.83 -10.42
N LYS A 100 1.52 -0.15 -9.72
CA LYS A 100 1.70 -1.57 -10.00
C LYS A 100 1.12 -1.95 -11.37
N GLN A 101 -0.06 -1.46 -11.70
CA GLN A 101 -0.70 -1.67 -13.00
C GLN A 101 0.14 -1.07 -14.12
N ARG A 102 0.69 0.12 -13.91
CA ARG A 102 1.56 0.79 -14.89
C ARG A 102 2.83 -0.02 -15.16
N LEU A 103 3.50 -0.50 -14.11
CA LEU A 103 4.67 -1.35 -14.26
C LEU A 103 4.34 -2.64 -15.01
N ASN A 104 3.25 -3.31 -14.64
CA ASN A 104 2.80 -4.52 -15.32
C ASN A 104 2.50 -4.28 -16.80
N ALA A 105 1.92 -3.12 -17.14
CA ALA A 105 1.65 -2.74 -18.52
C ALA A 105 2.94 -2.59 -19.33
N PHE A 106 3.96 -1.92 -18.78
CA PHE A 106 5.26 -1.78 -19.46
C PHE A 106 5.97 -3.12 -19.59
N GLU A 107 5.94 -3.96 -18.58
CA GLU A 107 6.53 -5.31 -18.64
C GLU A 107 5.86 -6.16 -19.72
N THR A 108 4.54 -6.11 -19.81
CA THR A 108 3.76 -6.81 -20.85
C THR A 108 4.14 -6.32 -22.25
N LEU A 109 4.26 -5.00 -22.43
CA LEU A 109 4.65 -4.42 -23.72
C LEU A 109 6.07 -4.84 -24.12
N ILE A 110 7.00 -4.89 -23.18
CA ILE A 110 8.38 -5.35 -23.43
C ILE A 110 8.38 -6.81 -23.89
N VAL A 111 7.66 -7.68 -23.16
CA VAL A 111 7.55 -9.11 -23.51
C VAL A 111 6.93 -9.30 -24.89
N ARG A 112 5.86 -8.59 -25.23
CA ARG A 112 5.22 -8.65 -26.55
C ARG A 112 6.16 -8.21 -27.66
N ARG A 113 6.93 -7.14 -27.42
CA ARG A 113 7.90 -6.63 -28.38
C ARG A 113 9.02 -7.63 -28.62
N GLU A 114 9.57 -8.24 -27.57
CA GLU A 114 10.59 -9.28 -27.67
C GLU A 114 10.07 -10.51 -28.39
N THR A 115 8.86 -10.95 -28.10
CA THR A 115 8.21 -12.07 -28.78
C THR A 115 8.00 -11.78 -30.24
N ALA A 116 7.52 -10.60 -30.62
CA ALA A 116 7.33 -10.19 -31.99
C ALA A 116 8.66 -10.16 -32.76
N GLN A 117 9.72 -9.63 -32.13
CA GLN A 117 11.05 -9.61 -32.73
C GLN A 117 11.62 -11.01 -32.94
N ALA A 118 11.46 -11.89 -31.94
CA ALA A 118 11.87 -13.30 -32.06
C ALA A 118 11.14 -14.01 -33.18
N GLN A 119 9.85 -13.75 -33.39
CA GLN A 119 9.07 -14.30 -34.50
C GLN A 119 9.59 -13.81 -35.87
N VAL A 120 9.91 -12.54 -35.99
CA VAL A 120 10.48 -11.95 -37.20
C VAL A 120 11.83 -12.60 -37.53
N GLU A 121 12.70 -12.73 -36.55
CA GLU A 121 14.01 -13.36 -36.70
C GLU A 121 13.87 -14.85 -37.11
N SER A 122 12.96 -15.58 -36.46
CA SER A 122 12.68 -16.97 -36.77
C SER A 122 12.18 -17.16 -38.20
N ARG A 123 11.29 -16.30 -38.67
CA ARG A 123 10.79 -16.30 -40.04
C ARG A 123 11.90 -15.99 -41.07
N ALA A 124 12.76 -15.04 -40.75
CA ALA A 124 13.90 -14.69 -41.60
C ALA A 124 14.88 -15.85 -41.73
N GLU A 125 15.19 -16.52 -40.60
CA GLU A 125 16.05 -17.72 -40.61
C GLU A 125 15.43 -18.84 -41.44
N GLN A 126 14.15 -19.10 -41.26
CA GLN A 126 13.41 -20.12 -42.02
C GLN A 126 13.46 -19.83 -43.52
N LYS A 127 13.23 -18.58 -43.90
CA LYS A 127 13.30 -18.14 -45.29
C LYS A 127 14.70 -18.36 -45.87
N MET A 128 15.75 -18.02 -45.13
CA MET A 128 17.13 -18.26 -45.56
C MET A 128 17.43 -19.74 -45.72
N MET A 129 16.98 -20.58 -44.81
CA MET A 129 17.16 -22.02 -44.90
C MET A 129 16.40 -22.61 -46.09
N ASP A 130 15.18 -22.17 -46.35
CA ASP A 130 14.37 -22.59 -47.48
C ASP A 130 15.03 -22.18 -48.80
N GLU A 131 15.57 -20.98 -48.94
CA GLU A 131 16.30 -20.51 -50.11
C GLU A 131 17.57 -21.32 -50.32
N PHE A 132 18.30 -21.61 -49.25
CA PHE A 132 19.51 -22.43 -49.32
C PHE A 132 19.19 -23.85 -49.79
N ALA A 133 18.14 -24.47 -49.24
CA ALA A 133 17.67 -25.80 -49.64
C ALA A 133 17.24 -25.82 -51.11
N GLN A 134 16.57 -24.78 -51.56
CA GLN A 134 16.14 -24.65 -52.96
C GLN A 134 17.34 -24.54 -53.93
N ARG A 135 18.33 -23.77 -53.57
CA ARG A 135 19.57 -23.64 -54.34
C ARG A 135 20.34 -24.98 -54.41
N ALA A 136 20.41 -25.69 -53.29
CA ALA A 136 21.05 -27.00 -53.24
C ALA A 136 20.29 -28.01 -54.10
N GLY A 137 18.96 -27.99 -54.11
CA GLY A 137 18.13 -28.82 -55.00
C GLY A 137 18.36 -28.53 -56.49
N GLN A 138 18.36 -27.23 -56.84
CA GLN A 138 18.64 -26.83 -58.22
C GLN A 138 20.03 -27.23 -58.66
N LYS A 139 21.04 -27.13 -57.82
CA LYS A 139 22.42 -27.56 -58.16
C LYS A 139 22.52 -29.07 -58.36
N ARG A 140 21.76 -29.89 -57.65
CA ARG A 140 21.66 -31.33 -57.84
C ARG A 140 20.99 -31.70 -59.15
N GLU A 141 19.96 -30.98 -59.58
CA GLU A 141 19.26 -31.21 -60.83
C GLU A 141 20.10 -30.89 -62.06
N ARG A 142 21.08 -29.98 -61.97
CA ARG A 142 21.99 -29.61 -63.02
C ARG A 142 23.15 -30.56 -63.19
N LEU A 143 23.42 -31.42 -62.27
CA LEU A 143 24.40 -32.44 -62.31
C LEU A 143 23.84 -33.75 -62.90
#